data_2c410f97936d412bb9d6a6981d575145
#
_entry.id   2c410f97936d412bb9d6a6981d575145
#
_cell.length_a   1.000
_cell.length_b   1.000
_cell.length_c   1.000
_cell.angle_alpha   90.00
_cell.angle_beta   90.00
_cell.angle_gamma   90.00
#
_symmetry.space_group_name_H-M   'P 1'
#
loop_
_entity.id
_entity.type
_entity.pdbx_description
1 polymer ?
#
loop_
_entity_poly.entity_id
_entity_poly.type
_entity_poly.pdbx_seq_one_letter_code
_entity_poly.pdbx_strand_id
1 'polypeptide(L)'
;MPGGRYEGYWATSCVNCGPRYSIINAIPYDRERTSMAEFPMCTACGSEYTDPSCRRHHAQTIACAACGPHLALFQADGTPLAAADPVREAATLLDAGSIVAIRGIGGFHIACTEEAAGELKRRLGRTEQPLAVMATPGEVERIAVVSDEERQILC
;
A
#
# COMPACT_ATOMS: atom_id res chain seq x y z
N MET A 1 -13.63 10.77 4.59
CA MET A 1 -14.15 12.12 4.93
C MET A 1 -13.03 12.83 5.68
N PRO A 2 -12.71 14.06 5.37
CA PRO A 2 -11.76 14.85 6.15
C PRO A 2 -12.17 14.89 7.62
N GLY A 3 -11.20 14.76 8.54
CA GLY A 3 -11.43 14.68 10.00
C GLY A 3 -11.92 13.33 10.53
N GLY A 4 -12.06 12.33 9.69
CA GLY A 4 -12.47 10.99 10.10
C GLY A 4 -11.32 10.16 10.68
N ARG A 5 -11.62 9.17 11.55
CA ARG A 5 -10.61 8.30 12.19
C ARG A 5 -9.80 7.40 11.24
N TYR A 6 -10.15 7.40 9.97
CA TYR A 6 -9.43 6.70 8.89
C TYR A 6 -8.57 7.62 8.04
N GLU A 7 -8.64 8.94 8.30
CA GLU A 7 -7.86 9.92 7.54
C GLU A 7 -6.36 9.67 7.72
N GLY A 8 -5.63 9.67 6.60
CA GLY A 8 -4.19 9.42 6.61
C GLY A 8 -3.77 7.99 6.93
N TYR A 9 -4.71 7.09 7.25
CA TYR A 9 -4.35 5.71 7.49
C TYR A 9 -4.20 4.95 6.16
N TRP A 10 -2.98 4.62 5.82
CA TRP A 10 -2.58 4.02 4.53
C TRP A 10 -3.24 2.66 4.23
N ALA A 11 -3.57 1.86 5.26
CA ALA A 11 -4.19 0.55 5.08
C ALA A 11 -5.73 0.59 5.05
N THR A 12 -6.34 1.77 4.90
CA THR A 12 -7.79 1.88 4.71
C THR A 12 -8.19 1.24 3.38
N SER A 13 -8.99 0.18 3.43
CA SER A 13 -9.44 -0.54 2.25
C SER A 13 -10.87 -0.21 1.87
N CYS A 14 -11.17 -0.28 0.57
CA CYS A 14 -12.54 -0.16 0.07
C CYS A 14 -13.35 -1.39 0.48
N VAL A 15 -14.55 -1.19 1.03
CA VAL A 15 -15.44 -2.29 1.42
C VAL A 15 -16.01 -3.05 0.23
N ASN A 16 -16.05 -2.43 -0.96
CA ASN A 16 -16.59 -3.05 -2.18
C ASN A 16 -15.53 -3.84 -2.97
N CYS A 17 -14.33 -3.25 -3.15
CA CYS A 17 -13.28 -3.80 -4.01
C CYS A 17 -11.92 -3.98 -3.31
N GLY A 18 -11.87 -3.83 -1.99
CA GLY A 18 -10.65 -4.05 -1.21
C GLY A 18 -10.14 -5.50 -1.24
N PRO A 19 -9.03 -5.78 -0.58
CA PRO A 19 -8.41 -7.10 -0.60
C PRO A 19 -9.37 -8.23 -0.21
N ARG A 20 -9.31 -9.33 -0.90
CA ARG A 20 -10.05 -10.57 -0.63
C ARG A 20 -9.11 -11.76 -0.71
N TYR A 21 -8.79 -12.20 -1.92
CA TYR A 21 -7.97 -13.38 -2.16
C TYR A 21 -6.61 -13.32 -1.47
N SER A 22 -5.94 -12.17 -1.52
CA SER A 22 -4.60 -11.97 -0.94
C SER A 22 -4.53 -12.04 0.58
N ILE A 23 -5.67 -11.97 1.28
CA ILE A 23 -5.72 -12.03 2.75
C ILE A 23 -6.37 -13.30 3.28
N ILE A 24 -7.01 -14.12 2.43
CA ILE A 24 -7.73 -15.33 2.83
C ILE A 24 -6.73 -16.43 3.18
N ASN A 25 -6.84 -16.98 4.38
CA ASN A 25 -6.09 -18.16 4.83
C ASN A 25 -6.93 -19.43 4.73
N ALA A 26 -8.25 -19.31 4.92
CA ALA A 26 -9.20 -20.43 4.82
C ALA A 26 -10.61 -19.92 4.53
N ILE A 27 -11.49 -20.81 4.09
CA ILE A 27 -12.93 -20.54 3.93
C ILE A 27 -13.73 -21.14 5.10
N PRO A 28 -14.91 -20.56 5.41
CA PRO A 28 -15.55 -19.40 4.83
C PRO A 28 -14.77 -18.10 5.08
N TYR A 29 -15.05 -17.05 4.26
CA TYR A 29 -14.40 -15.75 4.34
C TYR A 29 -14.90 -14.98 5.57
N ASP A 30 -14.23 -15.18 6.69
CA ASP A 30 -14.41 -14.47 7.94
C ASP A 30 -13.07 -13.94 8.46
N ARG A 31 -13.09 -12.85 9.23
CA ARG A 31 -11.87 -12.17 9.70
C ARG A 31 -10.87 -13.11 10.37
N GLU A 32 -11.32 -14.00 11.20
CA GLU A 32 -10.49 -15.00 11.90
C GLU A 32 -9.79 -15.99 10.97
N ARG A 33 -10.26 -16.09 9.72
CA ARG A 33 -9.68 -16.93 8.66
C ARG A 33 -8.96 -16.13 7.60
N THR A 34 -8.58 -14.92 7.94
CA THR A 34 -7.76 -14.03 7.11
C THR A 34 -6.50 -13.61 7.86
N SER A 35 -5.54 -13.03 7.15
CA SER A 35 -4.36 -12.40 7.77
C SER A 35 -4.72 -11.25 8.72
N MET A 36 -5.96 -10.74 8.66
CA MET A 36 -6.47 -9.72 9.58
C MET A 36 -6.77 -10.25 10.97
N ALA A 37 -6.76 -11.57 11.18
CA ALA A 37 -6.90 -12.17 12.51
C ALA A 37 -5.80 -11.73 13.50
N GLU A 38 -4.61 -11.42 12.97
CA GLU A 38 -3.48 -10.92 13.75
C GLU A 38 -3.70 -9.49 14.31
N PHE A 39 -4.73 -8.78 13.82
CA PHE A 39 -5.06 -7.41 14.19
C PHE A 39 -6.41 -7.32 14.90
N PRO A 40 -6.49 -7.55 16.22
CA PRO A 40 -7.73 -7.45 16.98
C PRO A 40 -8.35 -6.06 16.84
N MET A 41 -9.63 -6.01 16.55
CA MET A 41 -10.34 -4.75 16.36
C MET A 41 -10.39 -3.95 17.66
N CYS A 42 -10.10 -2.65 17.60
CA CYS A 42 -10.43 -1.73 18.68
C CYS A 42 -11.95 -1.57 18.80
N THR A 43 -12.42 -1.06 19.94
CA THR A 43 -13.85 -0.88 20.21
C THR A 43 -14.60 -0.17 19.08
N ALA A 44 -14.01 0.91 18.52
CA ALA A 44 -14.63 1.67 17.44
C ALA A 44 -14.72 0.87 16.11
N CYS A 45 -13.69 0.09 15.76
CA CYS A 45 -13.75 -0.81 14.60
C CYS A 45 -14.76 -1.94 14.84
N GLY A 46 -14.80 -2.51 16.03
CA GLY A 46 -15.75 -3.55 16.40
C GLY A 46 -17.20 -3.07 16.34
N SER A 47 -17.48 -1.87 16.82
CA SER A 47 -18.82 -1.27 16.71
C SER A 47 -19.26 -1.11 15.25
N GLU A 48 -18.39 -0.57 14.37
CA GLU A 48 -18.73 -0.46 12.95
C GLU A 48 -18.88 -1.83 12.26
N TYR A 49 -18.08 -2.81 12.66
CA TYR A 49 -18.14 -4.16 12.11
C TYR A 49 -19.45 -4.87 12.42
N THR A 50 -20.01 -4.65 13.62
CA THR A 50 -21.23 -5.31 14.09
C THR A 50 -22.51 -4.51 13.81
N ASP A 51 -22.41 -3.24 13.42
CA ASP A 51 -23.56 -2.38 13.14
C ASP A 51 -24.11 -2.61 11.71
N PRO A 52 -25.34 -3.19 11.57
CA PRO A 52 -25.92 -3.43 10.26
C PRO A 52 -26.18 -2.15 9.43
N SER A 53 -26.26 -0.99 10.07
CA SER A 53 -26.45 0.30 9.40
C SER A 53 -25.14 0.89 8.90
N CYS A 54 -23.99 0.39 9.35
CA CYS A 54 -22.69 0.86 8.95
C CYS A 54 -22.26 0.24 7.61
N ARG A 55 -21.74 1.05 6.70
CA ARG A 55 -21.18 0.54 5.44
C ARG A 55 -20.01 -0.44 5.63
N ARG A 56 -19.42 -0.51 6.83
CA ARG A 56 -18.35 -1.43 7.20
C ARG A 56 -18.84 -2.66 7.96
N HIS A 57 -20.15 -2.86 8.00
CA HIS A 57 -20.72 -4.07 8.57
C HIS A 57 -20.12 -5.32 7.91
N HIS A 58 -19.59 -6.23 8.73
CA HIS A 58 -18.87 -7.42 8.28
C HIS A 58 -17.73 -7.20 7.26
N ALA A 59 -17.16 -5.98 7.21
CA ALA A 59 -15.97 -5.72 6.40
C ALA A 59 -14.73 -6.37 7.04
N GLN A 60 -14.33 -7.54 6.55
CA GLN A 60 -13.24 -8.34 7.15
C GLN A 60 -11.90 -7.60 7.22
N THR A 61 -11.68 -6.64 6.31
CA THR A 61 -10.48 -5.81 6.26
C THR A 61 -10.53 -4.55 7.13
N ILE A 62 -11.60 -4.37 7.94
CA ILE A 62 -11.73 -3.17 8.78
C ILE A 62 -10.54 -3.04 9.73
N ALA A 63 -9.89 -1.89 9.71
CA ALA A 63 -8.81 -1.52 10.59
C ALA A 63 -8.63 -0.01 10.59
N CYS A 64 -8.05 0.54 11.63
CA CYS A 64 -7.64 1.95 11.71
C CYS A 64 -6.23 2.04 12.28
N ALA A 65 -5.68 3.25 12.34
CA ALA A 65 -4.32 3.48 12.85
C ALA A 65 -4.08 2.93 14.28
N ALA A 66 -5.15 2.75 15.09
CA ALA A 66 -5.02 2.22 16.44
C ALA A 66 -5.01 0.69 16.53
N CYS A 67 -5.52 -0.03 15.53
CA CYS A 67 -5.69 -1.48 15.63
C CYS A 67 -5.28 -2.27 14.38
N GLY A 68 -4.91 -1.61 13.32
CA GLY A 68 -4.49 -2.28 12.09
C GLY A 68 -2.98 -2.35 11.92
N PRO A 69 -2.52 -2.86 10.78
CA PRO A 69 -1.10 -2.96 10.48
C PRO A 69 -0.40 -1.60 10.49
N HIS A 70 0.86 -1.61 10.89
CA HIS A 70 1.75 -0.44 10.91
C HIS A 70 2.89 -0.64 9.92
N LEU A 71 3.40 0.48 9.40
CA LEU A 71 4.61 0.49 8.59
C LEU A 71 5.84 0.54 9.51
N ALA A 72 6.87 -0.18 9.13
CA ALA A 72 8.19 -0.12 9.74
C ALA A 72 9.25 -0.07 8.64
N LEU A 73 10.36 0.61 8.89
CA LEU A 73 11.48 0.72 7.98
C LEU A 73 12.66 -0.10 8.51
N PHE A 74 13.34 -0.77 7.59
CA PHE A 74 14.49 -1.61 7.90
C PHE A 74 15.63 -1.30 6.93
N GLN A 75 16.86 -1.46 7.40
CA GLN A 75 18.04 -1.49 6.53
C GLN A 75 18.05 -2.77 5.68
N ALA A 76 18.92 -2.82 4.69
CA ALA A 76 19.07 -3.97 3.80
C ALA A 76 19.49 -5.26 4.54
N ASP A 77 20.14 -5.14 5.70
CA ASP A 77 20.53 -6.25 6.57
C ASP A 77 19.41 -6.71 7.53
N GLY A 78 18.24 -6.05 7.48
CA GLY A 78 17.12 -6.32 8.36
C GLY A 78 17.15 -5.57 9.69
N THR A 79 18.12 -4.69 9.94
CA THR A 79 18.18 -3.87 11.14
C THR A 79 17.05 -2.82 11.12
N PRO A 80 16.21 -2.71 12.17
CA PRO A 80 15.18 -1.70 12.22
C PRO A 80 15.75 -0.28 12.16
N LEU A 81 15.14 0.57 11.34
CA LEU A 81 15.37 2.01 11.30
C LEU A 81 14.25 2.72 12.05
N ALA A 82 14.62 3.49 13.08
CA ALA A 82 13.67 4.32 13.79
C ALA A 82 13.24 5.48 12.90
N ALA A 83 11.96 5.50 12.52
CA ALA A 83 11.37 6.57 11.72
C ALA A 83 10.00 6.95 12.32
N ALA A 84 9.82 8.24 12.60
CA ALA A 84 8.52 8.74 13.06
C ALA A 84 7.45 8.65 11.96
N ASP A 85 7.88 8.80 10.70
CA ASP A 85 7.07 8.65 9.50
C ASP A 85 7.83 7.79 8.48
N PRO A 86 7.60 6.46 8.47
CA PRO A 86 8.29 5.54 7.56
C PRO A 86 8.06 5.84 6.07
N VAL A 87 6.92 6.44 5.72
CA VAL A 87 6.61 6.80 4.32
C VAL A 87 7.48 7.96 3.87
N ARG A 88 7.56 9.01 4.69
CA ARG A 88 8.40 10.17 4.41
C ARG A 88 9.88 9.80 4.35
N GLU A 89 10.33 8.96 5.28
CA GLU A 89 11.72 8.50 5.28
C GLU A 89 12.03 7.67 4.03
N ALA A 90 11.13 6.75 3.63
CA ALA A 90 11.29 5.99 2.40
C ALA A 90 11.32 6.91 1.16
N ALA A 91 10.49 7.96 1.11
CA ALA A 91 10.53 8.95 0.05
C ALA A 91 11.89 9.69 0.01
N THR A 92 12.41 10.10 1.17
CA THR A 92 13.74 10.74 1.26
C THR A 92 14.85 9.81 0.76
N LEU A 93 14.78 8.52 1.08
CA LEU A 93 15.74 7.53 0.58
C LEU A 93 15.64 7.36 -0.95
N LEU A 94 14.43 7.34 -1.51
CA LEU A 94 14.21 7.29 -2.95
C LEU A 94 14.78 8.53 -3.64
N ASP A 95 14.51 9.72 -3.12
CA ASP A 95 15.03 10.99 -3.64
C ASP A 95 16.57 11.05 -3.58
N ALA A 96 17.17 10.37 -2.60
CA ALA A 96 18.62 10.19 -2.50
C ALA A 96 19.18 9.11 -3.44
N GLY A 97 18.38 8.55 -4.35
CA GLY A 97 18.78 7.53 -5.33
C GLY A 97 18.82 6.10 -4.78
N SER A 98 18.27 5.86 -3.61
CA SER A 98 18.19 4.50 -3.05
C SER A 98 17.14 3.65 -3.76
N ILE A 99 17.37 2.33 -3.77
CA ILE A 99 16.38 1.34 -4.19
C ILE A 99 15.69 0.81 -2.93
N VAL A 100 14.38 0.94 -2.86
CA VAL A 100 13.57 0.56 -1.69
C VAL A 100 12.71 -0.64 -2.03
N ALA A 101 12.77 -1.68 -1.21
CA ALA A 101 11.85 -2.82 -1.26
C ALA A 101 10.67 -2.59 -0.33
N ILE A 102 9.47 -2.55 -0.88
CA ILE A 102 8.22 -2.29 -0.16
C ILE A 102 7.44 -3.60 -0.05
N ARG A 103 7.29 -4.12 1.16
CA ARG A 103 6.49 -5.32 1.38
C ARG A 103 5.01 -4.97 1.49
N GLY A 104 4.23 -5.36 0.50
CA GLY A 104 2.78 -5.35 0.53
C GLY A 104 2.20 -6.71 0.97
N ILE A 105 0.87 -6.82 0.98
CA ILE A 105 0.16 -8.06 1.34
C ILE A 105 0.50 -9.20 0.37
N GLY A 106 0.62 -8.92 -0.92
CA GLY A 106 0.87 -9.90 -1.96
C GLY A 106 2.34 -10.19 -2.26
N GLY A 107 3.28 -9.51 -1.61
CA GLY A 107 4.71 -9.66 -1.87
C GLY A 107 5.48 -8.34 -1.83
N PHE A 108 6.68 -8.34 -2.41
CA PHE A 108 7.53 -7.16 -2.47
C PHE A 108 7.35 -6.41 -3.78
N HIS A 109 7.26 -5.09 -3.67
CA HIS A 109 7.46 -4.15 -4.76
C HIS A 109 8.83 -3.50 -4.59
N ILE A 110 9.57 -3.33 -5.67
CA ILE A 110 10.86 -2.65 -5.64
C ILE A 110 10.69 -1.32 -6.36
N ALA A 111 10.96 -0.25 -5.65
CA ALA A 111 10.83 1.12 -6.14
C ALA A 111 12.19 1.81 -6.20
N CYS A 112 12.37 2.66 -7.20
CA CYS A 112 13.50 3.58 -7.33
C CYS A 112 13.07 4.78 -8.17
N THR A 113 13.86 5.85 -8.16
CA THR A 113 13.72 6.94 -9.12
C THR A 113 14.26 6.54 -10.49
N GLU A 114 14.00 7.38 -11.51
CA GLU A 114 14.47 7.14 -12.87
C GLU A 114 15.99 6.98 -12.94
N GLU A 115 16.74 7.80 -12.19
CA GLU A 115 18.21 7.78 -12.17
C GLU A 115 18.77 6.44 -11.68
N ALA A 116 18.07 5.77 -10.75
CA ALA A 116 18.47 4.47 -10.20
C ALA A 116 17.92 3.28 -11.01
N ALA A 117 17.08 3.50 -12.02
CA ALA A 117 16.43 2.44 -12.79
C ALA A 117 17.42 1.52 -13.52
N GLY A 118 18.50 2.07 -14.05
CA GLY A 118 19.56 1.28 -14.69
C GLY A 118 20.24 0.31 -13.72
N GLU A 119 20.54 0.75 -12.52
CA GLU A 119 21.12 -0.08 -11.46
C GLU A 119 20.12 -1.15 -11.00
N LEU A 120 18.84 -0.80 -10.85
CA LEU A 120 17.80 -1.77 -10.52
C LEU A 120 17.71 -2.87 -11.58
N LYS A 121 17.65 -2.51 -12.87
CA LYS A 121 17.62 -3.48 -13.98
C LYS A 121 18.83 -4.41 -13.94
N ARG A 122 20.02 -3.85 -13.72
CA ARG A 122 21.27 -4.61 -13.62
C ARG A 122 21.22 -5.64 -12.49
N ARG A 123 20.77 -5.22 -11.27
CA ARG A 123 20.64 -6.10 -10.10
C ARG A 123 19.65 -7.23 -10.33
N LEU A 124 18.55 -6.96 -11.03
CA LEU A 124 17.50 -7.94 -11.32
C LEU A 124 17.84 -8.83 -12.53
N GLY A 125 18.92 -8.55 -13.28
CA GLY A 125 19.23 -9.25 -14.53
C GLY A 125 18.18 -9.01 -15.63
N ARG A 126 17.47 -7.88 -15.60
CA ARG A 126 16.35 -7.56 -16.49
C ARG A 126 16.63 -6.33 -17.36
N THR A 127 17.74 -6.33 -18.06
CA THR A 127 18.20 -5.16 -18.82
C THR A 127 17.24 -4.69 -19.90
N GLU A 128 16.58 -5.64 -20.58
CA GLU A 128 15.69 -5.33 -21.71
C GLU A 128 14.22 -5.12 -21.31
N GLN A 129 13.82 -5.54 -20.12
CA GLN A 129 12.42 -5.43 -19.70
C GLN A 129 12.09 -4.00 -19.27
N PRO A 130 10.92 -3.46 -19.71
CA PRO A 130 10.45 -2.19 -19.19
C PRO A 130 10.09 -2.30 -17.69
N LEU A 131 10.21 -1.19 -16.98
CA LEU A 131 9.73 -1.05 -15.61
C LEU A 131 8.37 -0.34 -15.63
N ALA A 132 7.50 -0.70 -14.69
CA ALA A 132 6.28 0.06 -14.45
C ALA A 132 6.65 1.42 -13.86
N VAL A 133 6.00 2.48 -14.34
CA VAL A 133 6.20 3.84 -13.85
C VAL A 133 4.97 4.27 -13.06
N MET A 134 5.20 4.83 -11.89
CA MET A 134 4.17 5.48 -11.07
C MET A 134 4.38 6.99 -11.15
N ALA A 135 3.37 7.70 -11.62
CA ALA A 135 3.44 9.14 -11.83
C ALA A 135 2.09 9.80 -11.53
N THR A 136 2.11 11.06 -11.17
CA THR A 136 0.88 11.86 -11.12
C THR A 136 0.40 12.20 -12.53
N PRO A 137 -0.88 12.54 -12.75
CA PRO A 137 -1.38 12.95 -14.06
C PRO A 137 -0.58 14.05 -14.72
N GLY A 138 -0.10 15.02 -13.95
CA GLY A 138 0.72 16.13 -14.48
C GLY A 138 2.15 15.70 -14.85
N GLU A 139 2.68 14.66 -14.23
CA GLU A 139 4.00 14.12 -14.55
C GLU A 139 3.98 13.19 -15.76
N VAL A 140 2.90 12.44 -15.92
CA VAL A 140 2.73 11.54 -17.06
C VAL A 140 2.91 12.28 -18.37
N GLU A 141 2.40 13.50 -18.52
CA GLU A 141 2.52 14.33 -19.73
C GLU A 141 3.97 14.74 -20.06
N ARG A 142 4.87 14.69 -19.07
CA ARG A 142 6.30 15.00 -19.26
C ARG A 142 7.08 13.80 -19.78
N ILE A 143 6.60 12.59 -19.57
CA ILE A 143 7.30 11.34 -19.88
C ILE A 143 6.63 10.52 -20.98
N ALA A 144 5.37 10.82 -21.32
CA ALA A 144 4.61 10.12 -22.34
C ALA A 144 3.68 11.06 -23.11
N VAL A 145 3.36 10.69 -24.36
CA VAL A 145 2.29 11.33 -25.12
C VAL A 145 0.98 10.65 -24.73
N VAL A 146 0.08 11.42 -24.14
CA VAL A 146 -1.23 10.92 -23.64
C VAL A 146 -2.34 11.64 -24.38
N SER A 147 -3.21 10.90 -25.05
CA SER A 147 -4.41 11.44 -25.68
C SER A 147 -5.48 11.81 -24.64
N ASP A 148 -6.47 12.60 -25.03
CA ASP A 148 -7.57 12.98 -24.15
C ASP A 148 -8.40 11.77 -23.68
N GLU A 149 -8.55 10.75 -24.54
CA GLU A 149 -9.24 9.51 -24.22
C GLU A 149 -8.46 8.69 -23.17
N GLU A 150 -7.15 8.54 -23.32
CA GLU A 150 -6.27 7.87 -22.35
C GLU A 150 -6.27 8.62 -21.02
N ARG A 151 -6.25 9.95 -21.04
CA ARG A 151 -6.33 10.77 -19.82
C ARG A 151 -7.62 10.50 -19.04
N GLN A 152 -8.76 10.38 -19.72
CA GLN A 152 -10.05 10.06 -19.07
C GLN A 152 -10.07 8.68 -18.41
N ILE A 153 -9.30 7.73 -18.94
CA ILE A 153 -9.18 6.38 -18.38
C ILE A 153 -8.24 6.35 -17.17
N LEU A 154 -7.17 7.17 -17.19
CA LEU A 154 -6.14 7.20 -16.16
C LEU A 154 -6.53 8.05 -14.92
N CYS A 155 -7.51 8.93 -15.02
CA CYS A 155 -8.00 9.81 -13.96
C CYS A 155 -9.45 9.48 -13.58
#